data_7f51835fa2f682838fd8ea953afe4b29
#
_entry.id   7f51835fa2f682838fd8ea953afe4b29
#
_cell.length_a   1.000
_cell.length_b   1.000
_cell.length_c   1.000
_cell.angle_alpha   90.00
_cell.angle_beta   90.00
_cell.angle_gamma   90.00
#
_symmetry.space_group_name_H-M   'P 1'
#
loop_
_entity.id
_entity.type
_entity.pdbx_description
1 polymer ?
#
loop_
_entity_poly.entity_id
_entity_poly.type
_entity_poly.pdbx_seq_one_letter_code
_entity_poly.pdbx_strand_id
1 'polypeptide(L)'
;MNRLLLSLTFSLVWLYSYGQKIQECSLYYYIETAKENSPLITDYRNQTEIEQAELKRLKAMYTHSRLELNGDYLFVPVISKDGGRTAFKWNARSATDYYGYDLGESSGSFHAGATWTQPLLGRSSYKIAQEQAKINTDMANNRVRMEEHQLERSVTEQYLLCLLDKAQIDFTDSVGTVIEHRIEIVRKLVANGLSKQSDLNLLMIEQEANAELHTAARQDYHTHLMDLNLLCGIDETTDVALSEISQPVRLRSDGKSSLFT
;
A
#
# COMPACT_ATOMS: atom_id res chain seq x y z
N MET A 1 18.34 24.71 44.75
CA MET A 1 18.37 24.39 43.32
C MET A 1 17.58 23.12 42.96
N ASN A 2 17.63 22.05 43.76
CA ASN A 2 16.90 20.79 43.46
C ASN A 2 15.36 20.85 43.53
N ARG A 3 14.76 21.74 44.32
CA ARG A 3 13.30 21.85 44.44
C ARG A 3 12.65 22.55 43.24
N LEU A 4 13.34 23.45 42.58
CA LEU A 4 12.87 24.12 41.35
C LEU A 4 12.94 23.19 40.13
N LEU A 5 13.97 22.32 40.06
CA LEU A 5 14.07 21.31 39.01
C LEU A 5 12.95 20.24 39.12
N LEU A 6 12.61 19.82 40.34
CA LEU A 6 11.53 18.82 40.58
C LEU A 6 10.13 19.40 40.23
N SER A 7 9.90 20.70 40.49
CA SER A 7 8.62 21.34 40.10
C SER A 7 8.51 21.53 38.59
N LEU A 8 9.63 21.79 37.91
CA LEU A 8 9.67 21.94 36.46
C LEU A 8 9.42 20.61 35.73
N THR A 9 10.00 19.50 36.23
CA THR A 9 9.76 18.16 35.65
C THR A 9 8.33 17.69 35.91
N PHE A 10 7.72 18.01 37.05
CA PHE A 10 6.33 17.67 37.37
C PHE A 10 5.35 18.44 36.48
N SER A 11 5.62 19.72 36.17
CA SER A 11 4.80 20.52 35.26
C SER A 11 4.91 20.06 33.80
N LEU A 12 6.09 19.53 33.37
CA LEU A 12 6.28 18.97 32.02
C LEU A 12 5.49 17.66 31.84
N VAL A 13 5.43 16.81 32.86
CA VAL A 13 4.65 15.55 32.82
C VAL A 13 3.15 15.82 32.74
N TRP A 14 2.68 16.92 33.37
CA TRP A 14 1.28 17.33 33.28
C TRP A 14 0.88 17.85 31.89
N LEU A 15 1.81 18.43 31.14
CA LEU A 15 1.57 18.87 29.77
C LEU A 15 1.43 17.71 28.75
N TYR A 16 2.04 16.56 29.04
CA TYR A 16 1.88 15.34 28.23
C TYR A 16 0.59 14.55 28.52
N SER A 17 -0.12 14.89 29.61
CA SER A 17 -1.38 14.23 29.99
C SER A 17 -2.65 14.89 29.41
N TYR A 18 -2.50 15.83 28.47
CA TYR A 18 -3.65 16.37 27.73
C TYR A 18 -4.12 15.32 26.71
N GLY A 19 -5.16 14.69 27.12
CA GLY A 19 -6.07 13.78 26.47
C GLY A 19 -5.81 13.46 24.99
N GLN A 20 -5.63 12.20 24.72
CA GLN A 20 -5.94 11.66 23.39
C GLN A 20 -7.40 12.09 23.10
N LYS A 21 -7.54 13.16 22.33
CA LYS A 21 -8.81 13.54 21.76
C LYS A 21 -9.17 12.37 20.84
N ILE A 22 -10.18 11.60 21.18
CA ILE A 22 -10.75 10.58 20.31
C ILE A 22 -11.05 11.33 19.01
N GLN A 23 -10.26 11.07 17.99
CA GLN A 23 -10.41 11.74 16.70
C GLN A 23 -11.60 11.07 16.02
N GLU A 24 -12.71 11.79 15.86
CA GLU A 24 -13.81 11.30 15.04
C GLU A 24 -13.33 11.18 13.61
N CYS A 25 -13.15 9.95 13.15
CA CYS A 25 -12.67 9.68 11.80
C CYS A 25 -13.86 9.46 10.87
N SER A 26 -13.95 10.34 9.88
CA SER A 26 -14.95 10.24 8.81
C SER A 26 -14.54 9.22 7.75
N LEU A 27 -15.51 8.72 6.97
CA LEU A 27 -15.24 7.86 5.81
C LEU A 27 -14.19 8.50 4.87
N TYR A 28 -14.26 9.81 4.66
CA TYR A 28 -13.31 10.52 3.80
C TYR A 28 -11.88 10.43 4.34
N TYR A 29 -11.69 10.56 5.64
CA TYR A 29 -10.38 10.40 6.28
C TYR A 29 -9.79 9.00 6.01
N TYR A 30 -10.59 7.95 6.19
CA TYR A 30 -10.14 6.58 5.93
C TYR A 30 -9.78 6.35 4.46
N ILE A 31 -10.57 6.87 3.52
CA ILE A 31 -10.30 6.75 2.08
C ILE A 31 -8.98 7.43 1.72
N GLU A 32 -8.74 8.66 2.17
CA GLU A 32 -7.50 9.39 1.86
C GLU A 32 -6.29 8.71 2.51
N THR A 33 -6.40 8.29 3.77
CA THR A 33 -5.32 7.58 4.46
C THR A 33 -4.99 6.25 3.77
N ALA A 34 -6.00 5.50 3.33
CA ALA A 34 -5.81 4.27 2.59
C ALA A 34 -5.09 4.49 1.25
N LYS A 35 -5.45 5.54 0.50
CA LYS A 35 -4.79 5.90 -0.77
C LYS A 35 -3.34 6.31 -0.58
N GLU A 36 -3.02 7.00 0.51
CA GLU A 36 -1.66 7.41 0.84
C GLU A 36 -0.78 6.24 1.26
N ASN A 37 -1.33 5.33 2.07
CA ASN A 37 -0.59 4.22 2.64
C ASN A 37 -0.58 2.96 1.77
N SER A 38 -1.38 2.89 0.70
CA SER A 38 -1.48 1.70 -0.14
C SER A 38 -0.18 1.42 -0.91
N PRO A 39 0.51 0.30 -0.63
CA PRO A 39 1.70 -0.09 -1.36
C PRO A 39 1.39 -0.43 -2.82
N LEU A 40 0.20 -0.96 -3.10
CA LEU A 40 -0.23 -1.34 -4.44
C LEU A 40 -0.45 -0.10 -5.33
N ILE A 41 -1.09 0.95 -4.81
CA ILE A 41 -1.24 2.23 -5.53
C ILE A 41 0.13 2.85 -5.79
N THR A 42 1.03 2.81 -4.80
CA THR A 42 2.40 3.30 -4.94
C THR A 42 3.16 2.54 -6.03
N ASP A 43 3.01 1.22 -6.10
CA ASP A 43 3.62 0.40 -7.14
C ASP A 43 3.10 0.77 -8.53
N TYR A 44 1.80 0.93 -8.71
CA TYR A 44 1.23 1.36 -10.00
C TYR A 44 1.62 2.79 -10.38
N ARG A 45 1.80 3.70 -9.43
CA ARG A 45 2.34 5.05 -9.69
C ARG A 45 3.79 4.98 -10.15
N ASN A 46 4.62 4.15 -9.51
CA ASN A 46 5.99 3.90 -9.92
C ASN A 46 6.04 3.30 -11.35
N GLN A 47 5.14 2.36 -11.66
CA GLN A 47 5.02 1.81 -13.01
C GLN A 47 4.68 2.89 -14.05
N THR A 48 3.82 3.84 -13.70
CA THR A 48 3.51 4.98 -14.58
C THR A 48 4.74 5.86 -14.82
N GLU A 49 5.56 6.10 -13.79
CA GLU A 49 6.82 6.84 -13.94
C GLU A 49 7.82 6.10 -14.84
N ILE A 50 7.89 4.76 -14.73
CA ILE A 50 8.73 3.91 -15.59
C ILE A 50 8.30 4.07 -17.06
N GLU A 51 7.00 4.00 -17.36
CA GLU A 51 6.49 4.19 -18.72
C GLU A 51 6.77 5.61 -19.28
N GLN A 52 6.70 6.63 -18.44
CA GLN A 52 7.08 8.00 -18.81
C GLN A 52 8.60 8.14 -19.06
N ALA A 53 9.41 7.47 -18.25
CA ALA A 53 10.86 7.44 -18.43
C ALA A 53 11.23 6.71 -19.72
N GLU A 54 10.52 5.62 -20.04
CA GLU A 54 10.70 4.88 -21.30
C GLU A 54 10.37 5.74 -22.52
N LEU A 55 9.33 6.57 -22.46
CA LEU A 55 9.03 7.54 -23.52
C LEU A 55 10.19 8.53 -23.75
N LYS A 56 10.82 9.01 -22.66
CA LYS A 56 12.01 9.89 -22.75
C LYS A 56 13.22 9.13 -23.33
N ARG A 57 13.42 7.87 -22.90
CA ARG A 57 14.49 7.00 -23.42
C ARG A 57 14.35 6.75 -24.91
N LEU A 58 13.13 6.42 -25.36
CA LEU A 58 12.83 6.22 -26.78
C LEU A 58 13.14 7.49 -27.59
N LYS A 59 12.72 8.65 -27.11
CA LYS A 59 13.04 9.91 -27.75
C LYS A 59 14.55 10.10 -27.90
N ALA A 60 15.31 9.89 -26.83
CA ALA A 60 16.77 10.02 -26.86
C ALA A 60 17.41 9.04 -27.82
N MET A 61 16.96 7.76 -27.83
CA MET A 61 17.48 6.71 -28.69
C MET A 61 17.33 7.02 -30.19
N TYR A 62 16.20 7.63 -30.60
CA TYR A 62 15.89 7.91 -32.00
C TYR A 62 16.35 9.30 -32.46
N THR A 63 16.64 10.23 -31.53
CA THR A 63 16.97 11.63 -31.90
C THR A 63 18.37 12.06 -31.51
N HIS A 64 19.00 11.44 -30.52
CA HIS A 64 20.30 11.84 -30.03
C HIS A 64 21.41 10.98 -30.62
N SER A 65 22.56 11.59 -30.81
CA SER A 65 23.80 10.86 -31.12
C SER A 65 24.29 10.12 -29.87
N ARG A 66 24.87 8.93 -30.09
CA ARG A 66 25.44 8.08 -29.04
C ARG A 66 26.93 7.96 -29.26
N LEU A 67 27.70 8.27 -28.25
CA LEU A 67 29.14 8.05 -28.21
C LEU A 67 29.42 6.92 -27.20
N GLU A 68 30.00 5.85 -27.69
CA GLU A 68 30.44 4.73 -26.84
C GLU A 68 31.96 4.72 -26.83
N LEU A 69 32.52 4.64 -25.64
CA LEU A 69 33.96 4.41 -25.44
C LEU A 69 34.13 2.97 -24.98
N ASN A 70 34.84 2.18 -25.77
CA ASN A 70 35.14 0.80 -25.44
C ASN A 70 36.65 0.68 -25.17
N GLY A 71 36.97 -0.04 -24.12
CA GLY A 71 38.37 -0.32 -23.79
C GLY A 71 38.54 -1.72 -23.27
N ASP A 72 39.43 -2.48 -23.90
CA ASP A 72 39.76 -3.82 -23.49
C ASP A 72 41.19 -3.88 -23.04
N TYR A 73 41.42 -4.45 -21.88
CA TYR A 73 42.77 -4.76 -21.40
C TYR A 73 42.91 -6.28 -21.29
N LEU A 74 43.74 -6.86 -22.15
CA LEU A 74 44.04 -8.28 -22.11
C LEU A 74 45.31 -8.53 -21.29
N PHE A 75 45.13 -9.18 -20.15
CA PHE A 75 46.23 -9.66 -19.32
C PHE A 75 46.33 -11.17 -19.46
N VAL A 76 47.34 -11.63 -20.22
CA VAL A 76 47.56 -13.06 -20.42
C VAL A 76 48.98 -13.43 -19.98
N PRO A 77 49.12 -13.92 -18.73
CA PRO A 77 50.42 -14.44 -18.27
C PRO A 77 50.68 -15.80 -18.92
N VAL A 78 51.68 -15.87 -19.77
CA VAL A 78 52.11 -17.14 -20.35
C VAL A 78 53.34 -17.67 -19.61
N ILE A 79 53.17 -18.83 -18.97
CA ILE A 79 54.27 -19.53 -18.31
C ILE A 79 54.80 -20.58 -19.29
N SER A 80 55.98 -20.33 -19.86
CA SER A 80 56.65 -21.30 -20.73
C SER A 80 57.77 -22.00 -20.00
N LYS A 81 57.84 -23.31 -20.18
CA LYS A 81 58.92 -24.13 -19.66
C LYS A 81 59.82 -24.54 -20.79
N ASP A 82 60.98 -23.90 -20.90
CA ASP A 82 61.95 -24.19 -21.94
C ASP A 82 63.25 -24.60 -21.29
N GLY A 83 63.79 -25.80 -21.67
CA GLY A 83 65.03 -26.29 -21.15
C GLY A 83 65.17 -26.44 -19.64
N GLY A 84 64.05 -26.68 -18.94
CA GLY A 84 64.03 -26.81 -17.46
C GLY A 84 63.96 -25.48 -16.72
N ARG A 85 63.90 -24.35 -17.38
CA ARG A 85 63.70 -23.02 -16.79
C ARG A 85 62.28 -22.55 -17.03
N THR A 86 61.61 -22.08 -15.99
CA THR A 86 60.30 -21.44 -16.09
C THR A 86 60.48 -19.98 -16.46
N ALA A 87 59.95 -19.55 -17.61
CA ALA A 87 59.96 -18.16 -18.05
C ALA A 87 58.54 -17.61 -18.06
N PHE A 88 58.41 -16.41 -17.54
CA PHE A 88 57.13 -15.64 -17.46
C PHE A 88 57.13 -14.63 -18.61
N LYS A 89 56.23 -14.79 -19.59
CA LYS A 89 56.14 -13.87 -20.74
C LYS A 89 54.86 -13.06 -20.65
N TRP A 90 55.01 -11.71 -20.74
CA TRP A 90 53.92 -10.73 -20.56
C TRP A 90 53.51 -10.02 -21.84
N ASN A 91 53.96 -10.47 -23.01
CA ASN A 91 53.63 -9.74 -24.23
C ASN A 91 52.45 -10.39 -24.96
N ALA A 92 51.67 -9.56 -25.66
CA ALA A 92 50.48 -9.97 -26.39
C ALA A 92 50.77 -10.96 -27.52
N ARG A 93 51.99 -10.92 -28.10
CA ARG A 93 52.44 -11.86 -29.12
C ARG A 93 52.51 -13.31 -28.62
N SER A 94 52.90 -13.48 -27.36
CA SER A 94 52.88 -14.79 -26.70
C SER A 94 51.47 -15.32 -26.47
N ALA A 95 50.49 -14.43 -26.27
CA ALA A 95 49.09 -14.78 -26.15
C ALA A 95 48.49 -15.22 -27.48
N THR A 96 48.85 -14.57 -28.59
CA THR A 96 48.41 -14.94 -29.94
C THR A 96 48.91 -16.36 -30.32
N ASP A 97 50.18 -16.64 -30.08
CA ASP A 97 50.76 -17.94 -30.35
C ASP A 97 50.15 -19.09 -29.53
N TYR A 98 49.71 -18.81 -28.33
CA TYR A 98 49.19 -19.81 -27.39
C TYR A 98 47.69 -20.00 -27.48
N TYR A 99 46.93 -18.93 -27.70
CA TYR A 99 45.45 -18.94 -27.68
C TYR A 99 44.80 -18.77 -29.06
N GLY A 100 45.58 -18.55 -30.11
CA GLY A 100 45.06 -18.37 -31.47
C GLY A 100 44.36 -17.05 -31.72
N TYR A 101 44.52 -16.05 -30.86
CA TYR A 101 43.97 -14.70 -31.06
C TYR A 101 44.95 -13.86 -31.87
N ASP A 102 44.52 -13.33 -33.00
CA ASP A 102 45.30 -12.35 -33.77
C ASP A 102 45.14 -10.96 -33.15
N LEU A 103 46.12 -10.51 -32.42
CA LEU A 103 46.15 -9.19 -31.78
C LEU A 103 46.78 -8.12 -32.67
N GLY A 104 47.18 -8.45 -33.92
CA GLY A 104 47.82 -7.55 -34.82
C GLY A 104 49.25 -7.17 -34.46
N GLU A 105 49.94 -6.47 -35.36
CA GLU A 105 51.36 -6.05 -35.15
C GLU A 105 51.50 -4.94 -34.09
N SER A 106 50.46 -4.18 -33.81
CA SER A 106 50.46 -3.15 -32.78
C SER A 106 50.13 -3.72 -31.41
N SER A 107 50.90 -4.59 -30.96
CA SER A 107 50.76 -5.42 -29.79
C SER A 107 50.78 -4.65 -28.42
N GLY A 108 49.93 -3.69 -28.28
CA GLY A 108 49.54 -3.25 -26.93
C GLY A 108 48.57 -4.25 -26.36
N SER A 109 48.75 -4.64 -25.11
CA SER A 109 47.73 -5.39 -24.33
C SER A 109 46.48 -4.54 -24.02
N PHE A 110 46.36 -3.40 -24.63
CA PHE A 110 45.33 -2.42 -24.45
C PHE A 110 44.68 -2.00 -25.77
N HIS A 111 43.38 -2.19 -25.86
CA HIS A 111 42.57 -1.68 -26.96
C HIS A 111 41.66 -0.56 -26.42
N ALA A 112 41.63 0.56 -27.09
CA ALA A 112 40.69 1.63 -26.86
C ALA A 112 40.00 2.04 -28.16
N GLY A 113 38.68 2.06 -28.15
CA GLY A 113 37.87 2.46 -29.30
C GLY A 113 36.79 3.48 -28.91
N ALA A 114 36.48 4.37 -29.84
CA ALA A 114 35.35 5.28 -29.70
C ALA A 114 34.38 5.04 -30.87
N THR A 115 33.13 4.71 -30.59
CA THR A 115 32.08 4.53 -31.58
C THR A 115 31.05 5.64 -31.46
N TRP A 116 30.89 6.42 -32.53
CA TRP A 116 29.86 7.44 -32.61
C TRP A 116 28.72 6.98 -33.52
N THR A 117 27.53 6.86 -32.97
CA THR A 117 26.32 6.44 -33.70
C THR A 117 25.35 7.59 -33.80
N GLN A 118 24.95 7.98 -35.02
CA GLN A 118 23.97 9.02 -35.29
C GLN A 118 22.80 8.41 -36.07
N PRO A 119 21.55 8.41 -35.50
CA PRO A 119 20.39 7.97 -36.26
C PRO A 119 20.05 9.00 -37.33
N LEU A 120 20.11 8.61 -38.63
CA LEU A 120 19.81 9.48 -39.77
C LEU A 120 18.38 9.25 -40.30
N LEU A 121 17.86 8.02 -40.23
CA LEU A 121 16.59 7.58 -40.79
C LEU A 121 15.82 6.78 -39.73
N GLY A 122 14.87 7.41 -39.05
CA GLY A 122 14.10 6.71 -38.00
C GLY A 122 12.76 7.34 -37.65
N ARG A 123 12.34 8.39 -38.37
CA ARG A 123 11.12 9.15 -38.03
C ARG A 123 9.84 8.32 -38.01
N SER A 124 9.69 7.38 -38.94
CA SER A 124 8.51 6.51 -38.99
C SER A 124 8.47 5.53 -37.84
N SER A 125 9.58 4.82 -37.60
CA SER A 125 9.73 3.88 -36.49
C SER A 125 9.60 4.59 -35.12
N TYR A 126 10.13 5.81 -35.01
CA TYR A 126 10.00 6.62 -33.81
C TYR A 126 8.54 6.98 -33.52
N LYS A 127 7.76 7.39 -34.54
CA LYS A 127 6.34 7.72 -34.34
C LYS A 127 5.55 6.53 -33.82
N ILE A 128 5.75 5.35 -34.39
CA ILE A 128 5.07 4.12 -33.93
C ILE A 128 5.46 3.80 -32.50
N ALA A 129 6.76 3.82 -32.19
CA ALA A 129 7.23 3.57 -30.82
C ALA A 129 6.73 4.60 -29.81
N GLN A 130 6.64 5.86 -30.22
CA GLN A 130 6.09 6.94 -29.39
C GLN A 130 4.59 6.76 -29.12
N GLU A 131 3.81 6.40 -30.13
CA GLU A 131 2.37 6.13 -29.95
C GLU A 131 2.16 4.93 -29.03
N GLN A 132 2.92 3.84 -29.23
CA GLN A 132 2.85 2.68 -28.34
C GLN A 132 3.19 3.04 -26.89
N ALA A 133 4.26 3.80 -26.66
CA ALA A 133 4.65 4.22 -25.31
C ALA A 133 3.63 5.16 -24.66
N LYS A 134 2.93 6.02 -25.45
CA LYS A 134 1.83 6.81 -24.93
C LYS A 134 0.65 5.94 -24.51
N ILE A 135 0.27 4.96 -25.32
CA ILE A 135 -0.79 4.00 -24.99
C ILE A 135 -0.45 3.27 -23.70
N ASN A 136 0.81 2.80 -23.56
CA ASN A 136 1.27 2.14 -22.35
C ASN A 136 1.16 3.06 -21.12
N THR A 137 1.57 4.32 -21.25
CA THR A 137 1.43 5.33 -20.19
C THR A 137 -0.04 5.56 -19.81
N ASP A 138 -0.94 5.66 -20.81
CA ASP A 138 -2.37 5.82 -20.56
C ASP A 138 -2.98 4.58 -19.89
N MET A 139 -2.54 3.38 -20.29
CA MET A 139 -2.93 2.13 -19.64
C MET A 139 -2.45 2.07 -18.19
N ALA A 140 -1.21 2.48 -17.91
CA ALA A 140 -0.67 2.53 -16.54
C ALA A 140 -1.46 3.52 -15.67
N ASN A 141 -1.75 4.73 -16.19
CA ASN A 141 -2.59 5.71 -15.51
C ASN A 141 -4.01 5.18 -15.21
N ASN A 142 -4.60 4.44 -16.15
CA ASN A 142 -5.91 3.84 -15.93
C ASN A 142 -5.88 2.75 -14.86
N ARG A 143 -4.79 1.97 -14.76
CA ARG A 143 -4.61 1.00 -13.67
C ARG A 143 -4.57 1.68 -12.31
N VAL A 144 -3.83 2.79 -12.17
CA VAL A 144 -3.84 3.58 -10.92
C VAL A 144 -5.26 3.97 -10.52
N ARG A 145 -6.03 4.53 -11.47
CA ARG A 145 -7.42 4.95 -11.20
C ARG A 145 -8.33 3.78 -10.82
N MET A 146 -8.19 2.66 -11.51
CA MET A 146 -8.96 1.45 -11.19
C MET A 146 -8.66 0.97 -9.77
N GLU A 147 -7.40 0.96 -9.38
CA GLU A 147 -6.99 0.53 -8.03
C GLU A 147 -7.45 1.51 -6.96
N GLU A 148 -7.34 2.82 -7.21
CA GLU A 148 -7.90 3.84 -6.32
C GLU A 148 -9.41 3.65 -6.10
N HIS A 149 -10.17 3.38 -7.16
CA HIS A 149 -11.61 3.10 -7.03
C HIS A 149 -11.90 1.79 -6.30
N GLN A 150 -11.14 0.74 -6.56
CA GLN A 150 -11.32 -0.52 -5.87
C GLN A 150 -11.03 -0.40 -4.37
N LEU A 151 -9.95 0.30 -4.02
CA LEU A 151 -9.60 0.57 -2.63
C LEU A 151 -10.67 1.43 -1.94
N GLU A 152 -11.14 2.51 -2.59
CA GLU A 152 -12.21 3.36 -2.09
C GLU A 152 -13.49 2.56 -1.81
N ARG A 153 -13.85 1.64 -2.71
CA ARG A 153 -14.96 0.74 -2.52
C ARG A 153 -14.75 -0.18 -1.31
N SER A 154 -13.61 -0.83 -1.21
CA SER A 154 -13.32 -1.76 -0.11
C SER A 154 -13.32 -1.05 1.25
N VAL A 155 -12.73 0.15 1.33
CA VAL A 155 -12.75 0.98 2.55
C VAL A 155 -14.18 1.38 2.90
N THR A 156 -14.98 1.78 1.90
CA THR A 156 -16.39 2.16 2.13
C THR A 156 -17.22 0.99 2.64
N GLU A 157 -17.06 -0.20 2.03
CA GLU A 157 -17.77 -1.41 2.46
C GLU A 157 -17.41 -1.77 3.90
N GLN A 158 -16.12 -1.73 4.26
CA GLN A 158 -15.66 -2.05 5.62
C GLN A 158 -16.12 -1.00 6.65
N TYR A 159 -16.10 0.28 6.29
CA TYR A 159 -16.61 1.35 7.13
C TYR A 159 -18.11 1.20 7.43
N LEU A 160 -18.90 0.82 6.42
CA LEU A 160 -20.33 0.58 6.58
C LEU A 160 -20.63 -0.63 7.46
N LEU A 161 -19.79 -1.70 7.40
CA LEU A 161 -19.90 -2.83 8.31
C LEU A 161 -19.68 -2.38 9.78
N CYS A 162 -18.66 -1.59 10.04
CA CYS A 162 -18.44 -1.04 11.39
C CYS A 162 -19.62 -0.20 11.91
N LEU A 163 -20.23 0.60 11.03
CA LEU A 163 -21.43 1.37 11.41
C LEU A 163 -22.64 0.48 11.68
N LEU A 164 -22.81 -0.59 10.91
CA LEU A 164 -23.87 -1.58 11.12
C LEU A 164 -23.72 -2.26 12.48
N ASP A 165 -22.51 -2.71 12.81
CA ASP A 165 -22.24 -3.34 14.10
C ASP A 165 -22.48 -2.39 15.27
N LYS A 166 -22.06 -1.12 15.13
CA LYS A 166 -22.36 -0.09 16.13
C LYS A 166 -23.87 0.08 16.34
N ALA A 167 -24.62 0.16 15.25
CA ALA A 167 -26.08 0.23 15.33
C ALA A 167 -26.69 -1.03 15.97
N GLN A 168 -26.11 -2.21 15.73
CA GLN A 168 -26.53 -3.46 16.36
C GLN A 168 -26.24 -3.47 17.86
N ILE A 169 -25.09 -2.93 18.30
CA ILE A 169 -24.75 -2.76 19.72
C ILE A 169 -25.79 -1.84 20.40
N ASP A 170 -26.04 -0.67 19.82
CA ASP A 170 -27.00 0.31 20.37
C ASP A 170 -28.43 -0.25 20.43
N PHE A 171 -28.81 -1.07 19.42
CA PHE A 171 -30.08 -1.76 19.41
C PHE A 171 -30.19 -2.79 20.53
N THR A 172 -29.18 -3.66 20.69
CA THR A 172 -29.19 -4.69 21.75
C THR A 172 -29.13 -4.12 23.15
N ASP A 173 -28.42 -3.00 23.35
CA ASP A 173 -28.45 -2.23 24.62
C ASP A 173 -29.88 -1.71 24.93
N SER A 174 -30.53 -1.14 23.93
CA SER A 174 -31.90 -0.63 24.09
C SER A 174 -32.89 -1.74 24.43
N VAL A 175 -32.78 -2.89 23.73
CA VAL A 175 -33.60 -4.07 23.99
C VAL A 175 -33.33 -4.63 25.41
N GLY A 176 -32.04 -4.70 25.81
CA GLY A 176 -31.62 -5.15 27.13
C GLY A 176 -32.28 -4.33 28.24
N THR A 177 -32.24 -3.01 28.11
CA THR A 177 -32.92 -2.09 29.08
C THR A 177 -34.41 -2.35 29.20
N VAL A 178 -35.10 -2.62 28.08
CA VAL A 178 -36.54 -2.94 28.07
C VAL A 178 -36.81 -4.29 28.76
N ILE A 179 -35.99 -5.30 28.47
CA ILE A 179 -36.13 -6.63 29.10
C ILE A 179 -35.90 -6.54 30.61
N GLU A 180 -34.86 -5.84 31.06
CA GLU A 180 -34.58 -5.64 32.49
C GLU A 180 -35.76 -5.00 33.23
N HIS A 181 -36.32 -3.95 32.65
CA HIS A 181 -37.51 -3.30 33.24
C HIS A 181 -38.72 -4.24 33.32
N ARG A 182 -38.93 -5.07 32.25
CA ARG A 182 -40.00 -6.09 32.27
C ARG A 182 -39.76 -7.15 33.35
N ILE A 183 -38.54 -7.63 33.49
CA ILE A 183 -38.18 -8.62 34.52
C ILE A 183 -38.50 -8.07 35.91
N GLU A 184 -38.19 -6.80 36.18
CA GLU A 184 -38.49 -6.16 37.46
C GLU A 184 -40.00 -6.13 37.76
N ILE A 185 -40.80 -5.77 36.76
CA ILE A 185 -42.27 -5.75 36.88
C ILE A 185 -42.81 -7.17 37.15
N VAL A 186 -42.44 -8.14 36.29
CA VAL A 186 -42.95 -9.51 36.39
C VAL A 186 -42.51 -10.16 37.68
N ARG A 187 -41.30 -9.90 38.16
CA ARG A 187 -40.82 -10.39 39.47
C ARG A 187 -41.72 -9.92 40.61
N LYS A 188 -42.15 -8.67 40.60
CA LYS A 188 -43.12 -8.12 41.60
C LYS A 188 -44.49 -8.79 41.46
N LEU A 189 -44.96 -9.05 40.24
CA LEU A 189 -46.23 -9.74 39.99
C LEU A 189 -46.22 -11.20 40.48
N VAL A 190 -45.12 -11.91 40.23
CA VAL A 190 -44.93 -13.30 40.72
C VAL A 190 -44.90 -13.34 42.24
N ALA A 191 -44.19 -12.41 42.89
CA ALA A 191 -44.13 -12.32 44.35
C ALA A 191 -45.50 -12.09 44.97
N ASN A 192 -46.41 -11.42 44.26
CA ASN A 192 -47.80 -11.17 44.70
C ASN A 192 -48.81 -12.24 44.22
N GLY A 193 -48.34 -13.32 43.54
CA GLY A 193 -49.19 -14.38 43.03
C GLY A 193 -50.04 -14.02 41.82
N LEU A 194 -49.73 -12.90 41.14
CA LEU A 194 -50.45 -12.37 39.97
C LEU A 194 -49.89 -12.82 38.60
N SER A 195 -48.70 -13.45 38.60
CA SER A 195 -48.09 -14.05 37.40
C SER A 195 -47.42 -15.36 37.74
N LYS A 196 -47.06 -16.16 36.75
CA LYS A 196 -46.46 -17.48 36.93
C LYS A 196 -44.92 -17.34 36.92
N GLN A 197 -44.22 -18.23 37.66
CA GLN A 197 -42.78 -18.32 37.66
C GLN A 197 -42.22 -18.63 36.27
N SER A 198 -42.97 -19.38 35.43
CA SER A 198 -42.61 -19.65 34.03
C SER A 198 -42.42 -18.38 33.18
N ASP A 199 -43.27 -17.35 33.46
CA ASP A 199 -43.23 -16.09 32.70
C ASP A 199 -41.94 -15.32 33.03
N LEU A 200 -41.53 -15.30 34.31
CA LEU A 200 -40.25 -14.72 34.71
C LEU A 200 -39.05 -15.46 34.12
N ASN A 201 -39.11 -16.81 34.15
CA ASN A 201 -38.02 -17.61 33.59
C ASN A 201 -37.86 -17.39 32.10
N LEU A 202 -38.97 -17.20 31.35
CA LEU A 202 -38.91 -16.88 29.91
C LEU A 202 -38.19 -15.55 29.66
N LEU A 203 -38.52 -14.50 30.42
CA LEU A 203 -37.85 -13.21 30.28
C LEU A 203 -36.34 -13.27 30.66
N MET A 204 -35.98 -14.11 31.62
CA MET A 204 -34.56 -14.32 31.94
C MET A 204 -33.82 -15.01 30.80
N ILE A 205 -34.45 -15.96 30.11
CA ILE A 205 -33.88 -16.59 28.88
C ILE A 205 -33.73 -15.56 27.75
N GLU A 206 -34.73 -14.67 27.58
CA GLU A 206 -34.64 -13.59 26.59
C GLU A 206 -33.50 -12.61 26.92
N GLN A 207 -33.29 -12.32 28.20
CA GLN A 207 -32.16 -11.49 28.66
C GLN A 207 -30.82 -12.08 28.30
N GLU A 208 -30.61 -13.37 28.60
CA GLU A 208 -29.37 -14.07 28.24
C GLU A 208 -29.16 -14.10 26.73
N ALA A 209 -30.18 -14.42 25.95
CA ALA A 209 -30.09 -14.41 24.50
C ALA A 209 -29.71 -13.02 23.94
N ASN A 210 -30.29 -11.94 24.49
CA ASN A 210 -29.94 -10.58 24.12
C ASN A 210 -28.49 -10.23 24.53
N ALA A 211 -28.02 -10.69 25.69
CA ALA A 211 -26.63 -10.47 26.16
C ALA A 211 -25.61 -11.20 25.25
N GLU A 212 -25.95 -12.39 24.77
CA GLU A 212 -25.14 -13.10 23.77
C GLU A 212 -25.04 -12.32 22.45
N LEU A 213 -26.18 -11.83 21.94
CA LEU A 213 -26.22 -11.01 20.70
C LEU A 213 -25.42 -9.71 20.87
N HIS A 214 -25.53 -9.04 22.02
CA HIS A 214 -24.76 -7.84 22.32
C HIS A 214 -23.24 -8.14 22.32
N THR A 215 -22.85 -9.25 22.96
CA THR A 215 -21.45 -9.65 23.02
C THR A 215 -20.89 -9.98 21.62
N ALA A 216 -21.67 -10.70 20.81
CA ALA A 216 -21.30 -11.00 19.43
C ALA A 216 -21.14 -9.71 18.59
N ALA A 217 -22.11 -8.78 18.68
CA ALA A 217 -22.03 -7.52 17.94
C ALA A 217 -20.82 -6.67 18.34
N ARG A 218 -20.44 -6.65 19.63
CA ARG A 218 -19.20 -5.99 20.06
C ARG A 218 -17.94 -6.63 19.50
N GLN A 219 -17.93 -7.95 19.41
CA GLN A 219 -16.80 -8.70 18.87
C GLN A 219 -16.66 -8.49 17.37
N ASP A 220 -17.78 -8.47 16.66
CA ASP A 220 -17.81 -8.18 15.22
C ASP A 220 -17.34 -6.75 14.94
N TYR A 221 -17.83 -5.76 15.71
CA TYR A 221 -17.36 -4.37 15.61
C TYR A 221 -15.85 -4.24 15.79
N HIS A 222 -15.30 -4.90 16.79
CA HIS A 222 -13.85 -4.87 17.05
C HIS A 222 -13.08 -5.48 15.87
N THR A 223 -13.53 -6.61 15.35
CA THR A 223 -12.91 -7.29 14.21
C THR A 223 -12.98 -6.43 12.95
N HIS A 224 -14.15 -5.91 12.60
CA HIS A 224 -14.31 -5.07 11.42
C HIS A 224 -13.54 -3.75 11.53
N LEU A 225 -13.40 -3.17 12.74
CA LEU A 225 -12.59 -1.98 12.96
C LEU A 225 -11.10 -2.27 12.77
N MET A 226 -10.61 -3.42 13.26
CA MET A 226 -9.24 -3.85 13.01
C MET A 226 -8.98 -4.03 11.51
N ASP A 227 -9.89 -4.69 10.79
CA ASP A 227 -9.80 -4.89 9.35
C ASP A 227 -9.79 -3.55 8.60
N LEU A 228 -10.61 -2.59 9.02
CA LEU A 228 -10.64 -1.25 8.45
C LEU A 228 -9.30 -0.52 8.67
N ASN A 229 -8.75 -0.58 9.88
CA ASN A 229 -7.47 0.03 10.20
C ASN A 229 -6.34 -0.62 9.39
N LEU A 230 -6.32 -1.94 9.30
CA LEU A 230 -5.34 -2.69 8.51
C LEU A 230 -5.41 -2.32 7.02
N LEU A 231 -6.62 -2.23 6.46
CA LEU A 231 -6.85 -1.84 5.06
C LEU A 231 -6.33 -0.42 4.77
N CYS A 232 -6.40 0.47 5.76
CA CYS A 232 -5.95 1.85 5.64
C CYS A 232 -4.48 2.05 6.05
N GLY A 233 -3.78 0.99 6.51
CA GLY A 233 -2.41 1.08 7.00
C GLY A 233 -2.29 1.90 8.29
N ILE A 234 -3.33 1.89 9.13
CA ILE A 234 -3.37 2.50 10.46
C ILE A 234 -3.03 1.41 11.48
N ASP A 235 -2.41 1.78 12.60
CA ASP A 235 -2.10 0.83 13.68
C ASP A 235 -3.40 0.20 14.21
N GLU A 236 -3.42 -1.13 14.30
CA GLU A 236 -4.57 -1.93 14.76
C GLU A 236 -5.06 -1.55 16.17
N THR A 237 -4.16 -1.03 17.00
CA THR A 237 -4.45 -0.65 18.38
C THR A 237 -5.10 0.73 18.54
N THR A 238 -5.28 1.47 17.44
CA THR A 238 -5.84 2.81 17.49
C THR A 238 -7.35 2.74 17.72
N ASP A 239 -7.78 3.08 18.92
CA ASP A 239 -9.20 3.18 19.26
C ASP A 239 -9.76 4.50 18.70
N VAL A 240 -10.51 4.40 17.62
CA VAL A 240 -11.02 5.55 16.86
C VAL A 240 -12.55 5.56 16.93
N ALA A 241 -13.14 6.70 17.28
CA ALA A 241 -14.57 6.86 17.17
C ALA A 241 -14.96 7.13 15.70
N LEU A 242 -15.83 6.27 15.16
CA LEU A 242 -16.37 6.47 13.81
C LEU A 242 -17.45 7.56 13.85
N SER A 243 -17.35 8.53 12.94
CA SER A 243 -18.38 9.54 12.77
C SER A 243 -19.59 8.96 12.03
N GLU A 244 -20.79 9.29 12.45
CA GLU A 244 -22.00 8.91 11.73
C GLU A 244 -22.05 9.58 10.35
N ILE A 245 -22.50 8.85 9.34
CA ILE A 245 -22.70 9.43 8.01
C ILE A 245 -24.00 10.26 8.06
N SER A 246 -23.87 11.55 8.32
CA SER A 246 -24.99 12.48 8.40
C SER A 246 -25.67 12.80 7.05
N GLN A 247 -25.08 12.38 5.93
CA GLN A 247 -25.64 12.52 4.59
C GLN A 247 -25.51 11.21 3.80
N PRO A 248 -26.55 10.82 3.03
CA PRO A 248 -26.42 9.67 2.15
C PRO A 248 -25.27 9.93 1.19
N VAL A 249 -24.28 9.04 1.21
CA VAL A 249 -23.19 9.05 0.22
C VAL A 249 -23.83 8.96 -1.15
N ARG A 250 -23.93 10.08 -1.86
CA ARG A 250 -24.27 10.07 -3.27
C ARG A 250 -23.08 9.44 -3.98
N LEU A 251 -23.18 8.15 -4.25
CA LEU A 251 -22.31 7.51 -5.22
C LEU A 251 -22.41 8.34 -6.49
N ARG A 252 -21.39 9.11 -6.78
CA ARG A 252 -21.29 9.92 -7.97
C ARG A 252 -21.17 8.95 -9.14
N SER A 253 -22.31 8.56 -9.68
CA SER A 253 -22.35 7.89 -10.98
C SER A 253 -21.94 8.96 -12.00
N ASP A 254 -20.64 9.09 -12.24
CA ASP A 254 -20.13 9.81 -13.39
C ASP A 254 -20.50 9.00 -14.66
N GLY A 255 -21.81 8.89 -14.87
CA GLY A 255 -22.43 8.37 -16.09
C GLY A 255 -22.23 9.34 -17.23
N LYS A 256 -21.00 9.48 -17.70
CA LYS A 256 -20.75 9.85 -19.09
C LYS A 256 -20.41 8.59 -19.88
N SER A 257 -21.42 7.77 -20.10
CA SER A 257 -21.44 6.88 -21.25
C SER A 257 -21.54 7.74 -22.52
N SER A 258 -20.42 8.26 -22.99
CA SER A 258 -20.28 8.74 -24.37
C SER A 258 -19.29 7.85 -25.11
N LEU A 259 -19.70 6.59 -25.27
CA LEU A 259 -19.09 5.68 -26.21
C LEU A 259 -20.24 5.08 -27.00
N PHE A 260 -20.60 5.77 -28.10
CA PHE A 260 -21.23 5.25 -29.32
C PHE A 260 -21.83 6.43 -30.08
N THR A 261 -21.02 7.11 -30.84
CA THR A 261 -21.35 7.67 -32.16
C THR A 261 -20.07 7.71 -32.97
#